data_8787e2eea6a52fe63e505642c6bc62d2
#
_entry.id   8787e2eea6a52fe63e505642c6bc62d2
#
_cell.length_a   1.000
_cell.length_b   1.000
_cell.length_c   1.000
_cell.angle_alpha   90.00
_cell.angle_beta   90.00
_cell.angle_gamma   90.00
#
_symmetry.space_group_name_H-M   'P 1'
#
loop_
_entity.id
_entity.type
_entity.pdbx_description
1 polymer ?
#
loop_
_entity_poly.entity_id
_entity_poly.type
_entity_poly.pdbx_seq_one_letter_code
_entity_poly.pdbx_strand_id
1 'polypeptide(L)'
;MASRKNLKKAIHADIEEMLYDLSILYSVAPNERQEGIAALIEKTLDYEVETIAKISHTDGRGEANLVRKYYNELKAQYSQFAQTIEADVKKLCKELLKPEPDTAK
;
A
#
# COMPACT_ATOMS: atom_id res chain seq x y z
N MET A 1 21.72 10.17 5.79
CA MET A 1 20.71 9.57 6.64
C MET A 1 19.32 10.08 6.26
N ALA A 2 18.41 9.17 6.05
CA ALA A 2 17.08 9.58 5.67
C ALA A 2 16.37 10.15 6.88
N SER A 3 15.82 11.32 6.73
CA SER A 3 15.08 11.94 7.80
C SER A 3 13.66 11.36 7.85
N ARG A 4 13.00 11.60 8.96
CA ARG A 4 11.60 11.20 9.08
C ARG A 4 10.77 11.83 7.96
N LYS A 5 11.08 13.07 7.66
CA LYS A 5 10.36 13.76 6.61
C LYS A 5 10.50 13.05 5.27
N ASN A 6 11.72 12.65 4.93
CA ASN A 6 11.94 11.96 3.67
C ASN A 6 11.26 10.60 3.63
N LEU A 7 11.27 9.90 4.76
CA LEU A 7 10.61 8.61 4.83
C LEU A 7 9.10 8.75 4.65
N LYS A 8 8.51 9.76 5.29
CA LYS A 8 7.08 10.00 5.12
C LYS A 8 6.74 10.31 3.68
N LYS A 9 7.57 11.13 3.04
CA LYS A 9 7.33 11.50 1.66
C LYS A 9 7.41 10.28 0.74
N ALA A 10 8.39 9.43 0.98
CA ALA A 10 8.56 8.25 0.13
C ALA A 10 7.37 7.31 0.28
N ILE A 11 6.92 7.10 1.50
CA ILE A 11 5.79 6.22 1.74
C ILE A 11 4.53 6.80 1.13
N HIS A 12 4.34 8.10 1.32
CA HIS A 12 3.17 8.76 0.77
C HIS A 12 3.13 8.64 -0.76
N ALA A 13 4.27 8.86 -1.41
CA ALA A 13 4.34 8.77 -2.86
C ALA A 13 4.02 7.36 -3.34
N ASP A 14 4.57 6.36 -2.67
CA ASP A 14 4.30 4.97 -3.01
C ASP A 14 2.81 4.64 -2.86
N ILE A 15 2.24 5.08 -1.77
CA ILE A 15 0.84 4.77 -1.50
C ILE A 15 -0.05 5.50 -2.47
N GLU A 16 0.31 6.71 -2.86
CA GLU A 16 -0.46 7.42 -3.87
C GLU A 16 -0.48 6.66 -5.18
N GLU A 17 0.63 6.06 -5.55
CA GLU A 17 0.68 5.24 -6.74
C GLU A 17 -0.24 4.03 -6.63
N MET A 18 -0.21 3.38 -5.49
CA MET A 18 -1.09 2.24 -5.26
C MET A 18 -2.55 2.64 -5.33
N LEU A 19 -2.87 3.78 -4.74
CA LEU A 19 -4.25 4.27 -4.75
C LEU A 19 -4.69 4.63 -6.16
N TYR A 20 -3.77 5.18 -6.93
CA TYR A 20 -4.08 5.52 -8.32
C TYR A 20 -4.43 4.25 -9.10
N ASP A 21 -3.60 3.23 -8.95
CA ASP A 21 -3.86 1.97 -9.63
C ASP A 21 -5.18 1.36 -9.19
N LEU A 22 -5.45 1.38 -7.90
CA LEU A 22 -6.70 0.84 -7.39
C LEU A 22 -7.90 1.64 -7.88
N SER A 23 -7.74 2.96 -7.99
CA SER A 23 -8.82 3.79 -8.53
C SER A 23 -9.16 3.41 -9.95
N ILE A 24 -8.14 3.18 -10.75
CA ILE A 24 -8.37 2.78 -12.14
C ILE A 24 -9.09 1.45 -12.18
N LEU A 25 -8.63 0.50 -11.37
CA LEU A 25 -9.29 -0.80 -11.31
C LEU A 25 -10.73 -0.67 -10.88
N TYR A 26 -10.98 0.19 -9.91
CA TYR A 26 -12.33 0.39 -9.42
C TYR A 26 -13.23 0.90 -10.55
N SER A 27 -12.73 1.83 -11.35
CA SER A 27 -13.55 2.44 -12.37
C SER A 27 -13.86 1.48 -13.50
N VAL A 28 -13.02 0.49 -13.75
CA VAL A 28 -13.27 -0.47 -14.83
C VAL A 28 -13.85 -1.77 -14.35
N ALA A 29 -13.95 -1.97 -13.05
CA ALA A 29 -14.39 -3.25 -12.50
C ALA A 29 -15.90 -3.38 -12.53
N PRO A 30 -16.40 -4.60 -12.70
CA PRO A 30 -17.83 -4.82 -12.56
C PRO A 30 -18.27 -4.60 -11.11
N ASN A 31 -19.55 -4.37 -10.93
CA ASN A 31 -20.08 -4.02 -9.61
C ASN A 31 -19.72 -5.02 -8.55
N GLU A 32 -19.75 -6.29 -8.88
CA GLU A 32 -19.47 -7.31 -7.87
C GLU A 32 -18.02 -7.32 -7.44
N ARG A 33 -17.14 -6.67 -8.17
CA ARG A 33 -15.73 -6.58 -7.80
C ARG A 33 -15.38 -5.27 -7.14
N GLN A 34 -16.23 -4.25 -7.31
CA GLN A 34 -15.93 -2.93 -6.79
C GLN A 34 -15.81 -2.90 -5.28
N GLU A 35 -16.63 -3.70 -4.61
CA GLU A 35 -16.58 -3.74 -3.16
C GLU A 35 -15.23 -4.21 -2.65
N GLY A 36 -14.69 -5.24 -3.28
CA GLY A 36 -13.37 -5.75 -2.89
C GLY A 36 -12.28 -4.74 -3.13
N ILE A 37 -12.36 -4.02 -4.24
CA ILE A 37 -11.37 -3.00 -4.55
C ILE A 37 -11.48 -1.84 -3.57
N ALA A 38 -12.70 -1.44 -3.24
CA ALA A 38 -12.90 -0.39 -2.26
C ALA A 38 -12.31 -0.77 -0.91
N ALA A 39 -12.44 -2.05 -0.53
CA ALA A 39 -11.86 -2.52 0.71
C ALA A 39 -10.33 -2.42 0.68
N LEU A 40 -9.73 -2.70 -0.46
CA LEU A 40 -8.28 -2.55 -0.59
C LEU A 40 -7.85 -1.10 -0.49
N ILE A 41 -8.63 -0.20 -1.08
CA ILE A 41 -8.35 1.23 -0.99
C ILE A 41 -8.38 1.67 0.47
N GLU A 42 -9.42 1.25 1.18
CA GLU A 42 -9.57 1.60 2.58
C GLU A 42 -8.41 1.06 3.41
N LYS A 43 -8.05 -0.18 3.16
CA LYS A 43 -6.94 -0.80 3.87
C LYS A 43 -5.63 -0.05 3.61
N THR A 44 -5.43 0.37 2.38
CA THR A 44 -4.22 1.11 2.02
C THR A 44 -4.18 2.47 2.71
N LEU A 45 -5.30 3.15 2.74
CA LEU A 45 -5.38 4.44 3.42
C LEU A 45 -5.15 4.31 4.92
N ASP A 46 -5.76 3.30 5.53
CA ASP A 46 -5.58 3.07 6.95
C ASP A 46 -4.12 2.77 7.27
N TYR A 47 -3.49 1.98 6.43
CA TYR A 47 -2.09 1.64 6.66
C TYR A 47 -1.20 2.86 6.55
N GLU A 48 -1.53 3.75 5.61
CA GLU A 48 -0.76 4.98 5.47
C GLU A 48 -0.84 5.81 6.74
N VAL A 49 -2.05 6.00 7.25
CA VAL A 49 -2.25 6.80 8.45
C VAL A 49 -1.46 6.20 9.62
N GLU A 50 -1.56 4.88 9.78
CA GLU A 50 -0.87 4.22 10.87
C GLU A 50 0.64 4.33 10.73
N THR A 51 1.15 4.14 9.53
CA THR A 51 2.58 4.16 9.32
C THR A 51 3.14 5.56 9.53
N ILE A 52 2.46 6.56 9.00
CA ILE A 52 2.89 7.95 9.17
C ILE A 52 2.87 8.33 10.65
N ALA A 53 1.84 7.88 11.36
CA ALA A 53 1.76 8.16 12.80
C ALA A 53 2.91 7.51 13.55
N LYS A 54 3.26 6.28 13.20
CA LYS A 54 4.37 5.59 13.84
C LYS A 54 5.68 6.32 13.61
N ILE A 55 5.88 6.81 12.40
CA ILE A 55 7.09 7.56 12.09
C ILE A 55 7.12 8.85 12.89
N SER A 56 5.98 9.51 12.99
CA SER A 56 5.91 10.78 13.72
C SER A 56 6.15 10.61 15.20
N HIS A 57 5.72 9.47 15.75
CA HIS A 57 5.88 9.24 17.19
C HIS A 57 7.29 8.92 17.60
N THR A 58 8.13 8.53 16.66
CA THR A 58 9.52 8.26 16.97
C THR A 58 10.26 9.57 16.96
N ASP A 59 10.55 10.07 18.14
CA ASP A 59 11.08 11.42 18.24
C ASP A 59 12.59 11.48 18.34
N GLY A 60 13.26 10.39 18.27
CA GLY A 60 14.71 10.40 18.26
C GLY A 60 15.35 10.54 19.62
N ARG A 61 14.58 10.69 20.65
CA ARG A 61 15.15 10.67 22.00
C ARG A 61 15.45 9.24 22.37
N GLY A 62 16.44 9.08 23.19
CA GLY A 62 16.86 7.76 23.54
C GLY A 62 17.98 7.33 22.63
N GLU A 63 18.17 6.06 22.54
CA GLU A 63 19.34 5.53 21.89
C GLU A 63 19.17 5.48 20.38
N ALA A 64 20.18 5.95 19.69
CA ALA A 64 20.14 5.95 18.23
C ALA A 64 19.95 4.56 17.68
N ASN A 65 20.52 3.57 18.34
CA ASN A 65 20.40 2.18 17.87
C ASN A 65 18.96 1.70 17.92
N LEU A 66 18.24 2.05 18.96
CA LEU A 66 16.85 1.67 19.08
C LEU A 66 16.00 2.34 18.02
N VAL A 67 16.28 3.62 17.78
CA VAL A 67 15.55 4.36 16.76
C VAL A 67 15.78 3.74 15.39
N ARG A 68 17.03 3.43 15.10
CA ARG A 68 17.36 2.82 13.81
C ARG A 68 16.68 1.47 13.64
N LYS A 69 16.69 0.67 14.71
CA LYS A 69 16.04 -0.63 14.64
C LYS A 69 14.55 -0.49 14.40
N TYR A 70 13.94 0.48 15.08
CA TYR A 70 12.51 0.72 14.91
C TYR A 70 12.19 1.09 13.47
N TYR A 71 12.98 1.99 12.90
CA TYR A 71 12.76 2.39 11.52
C TYR A 71 13.00 1.25 10.54
N ASN A 72 14.00 0.41 10.81
CA ASN A 72 14.23 -0.73 9.96
C ASN A 72 13.06 -1.68 9.99
N GLU A 73 12.48 -1.88 11.16
CA GLU A 73 11.31 -2.73 11.28
C GLU A 73 10.11 -2.13 10.56
N LEU A 74 9.94 -0.82 10.67
CA LEU A 74 8.88 -0.14 9.95
C LEU A 74 9.03 -0.32 8.45
N LYS A 75 10.24 -0.16 7.95
CA LYS A 75 10.49 -0.32 6.53
C LYS A 75 10.21 -1.74 6.08
N ALA A 76 10.59 -2.71 6.90
CA ALA A 76 10.35 -4.10 6.55
C ALA A 76 8.84 -4.39 6.51
N GLN A 77 8.12 -3.89 7.50
CA GLN A 77 6.69 -4.07 7.53
C GLN A 77 6.01 -3.40 6.35
N TYR A 78 6.46 -2.20 6.03
CA TYR A 78 5.90 -1.48 4.91
C TYR A 78 6.18 -2.22 3.60
N SER A 79 7.39 -2.72 3.45
CA SER A 79 7.77 -3.47 2.26
C SER A 79 6.87 -4.69 2.08
N GLN A 80 6.60 -5.38 3.17
CA GLN A 80 5.70 -6.52 3.14
C GLN A 80 4.30 -6.12 2.74
N PHE A 81 3.83 -5.02 3.32
CA PHE A 81 2.50 -4.53 2.99
C PHE A 81 2.42 -4.15 1.51
N ALA A 82 3.43 -3.45 1.02
CA ALA A 82 3.45 -3.04 -0.37
C ALA A 82 3.44 -4.24 -1.31
N GLN A 83 4.19 -5.27 -0.95
CA GLN A 83 4.20 -6.47 -1.75
C GLN A 83 2.83 -7.16 -1.76
N THR A 84 2.18 -7.17 -0.61
CA THR A 84 0.85 -7.76 -0.52
C THR A 84 -0.15 -7.01 -1.40
N ILE A 85 -0.13 -5.69 -1.32
CA ILE A 85 -1.04 -4.89 -2.14
C ILE A 85 -0.71 -5.06 -3.61
N GLU A 86 0.57 -5.08 -3.95
CA GLU A 86 0.97 -5.27 -5.34
C GLU A 86 0.48 -6.62 -5.87
N ALA A 87 0.59 -7.65 -5.07
CA ALA A 87 0.12 -8.96 -5.48
C ALA A 87 -1.40 -8.96 -5.67
N ASP A 88 -2.11 -8.30 -4.79
CA ASP A 88 -3.56 -8.19 -4.90
C ASP A 88 -3.95 -7.43 -6.15
N VAL A 89 -3.25 -6.33 -6.43
CA VAL A 89 -3.53 -5.54 -7.61
C VAL A 89 -3.25 -6.34 -8.87
N LYS A 90 -2.16 -7.07 -8.89
CA LYS A 90 -1.83 -7.89 -10.05
C LYS A 90 -2.88 -8.97 -10.28
N LYS A 91 -3.34 -9.56 -9.20
CA LYS A 91 -4.37 -10.58 -9.30
C LYS A 91 -5.66 -9.99 -9.86
N LEU A 92 -6.03 -8.83 -9.37
CA LEU A 92 -7.23 -8.16 -9.87
C LEU A 92 -7.07 -7.77 -11.33
N CYS A 93 -5.92 -7.27 -11.71
CA CYS A 93 -5.67 -6.93 -13.10
C CYS A 93 -5.82 -8.15 -13.99
N LYS A 94 -5.26 -9.25 -13.56
CA LYS A 94 -5.38 -10.48 -14.33
C LYS A 94 -6.84 -10.88 -14.51
N GLU A 95 -7.58 -10.80 -13.42
CA GLU A 95 -8.98 -11.21 -13.47
C GLU A 95 -9.81 -10.29 -14.35
N LEU A 96 -9.53 -9.00 -14.28
CA LEU A 96 -10.32 -8.04 -15.03
C LEU A 96 -9.94 -8.01 -16.51
N LEU A 97 -8.69 -8.25 -16.81
CA LEU A 97 -8.22 -8.22 -18.19
C LEU A 97 -8.31 -9.57 -18.87
N LYS A 98 -8.57 -10.59 -18.12
CA LYS A 98 -8.65 -11.92 -18.67
C LYS A 98 -9.88 -12.05 -19.55
N PRO A 99 -9.73 -12.58 -20.75
CA PRO A 99 -10.92 -12.79 -21.58
C PRO A 99 -11.83 -13.79 -20.93
N GLU A 100 -13.09 -13.62 -21.20
CA GLU A 100 -14.06 -14.53 -20.65
C GLU A 100 -13.82 -15.92 -21.16
N PRO A 101 -13.60 -16.87 -20.30
CA PRO A 101 -13.29 -18.20 -20.81
C PRO A 101 -14.43 -18.83 -21.55
N ASP A 102 -15.60 -18.55 -21.12
CA ASP A 102 -16.70 -19.20 -21.78
C ASP A 102 -17.01 -18.58 -23.09
N THR A 103 -16.57 -17.40 -23.30
CA THR A 103 -16.78 -16.85 -24.63
C THR A 103 -16.02 -17.64 -25.61
N ALA A 104 -15.08 -18.35 -25.14
CA ALA A 104 -14.37 -19.17 -26.05
C ALA A 104 -15.20 -20.30 -26.50
N LYS A 105 -16.17 -20.43 -26.10
CA LYS A 105 -16.82 -21.44 -26.55
C LYS A 105 -17.85 -21.33 -27.00
#